data_af6e37b2335d707c7853e023c837c484
#
_entry.id   af6e37b2335d707c7853e023c837c484
#
_cell.length_a   1.000
_cell.length_b   1.000
_cell.length_c   1.000
_cell.angle_alpha   90.00
_cell.angle_beta   90.00
_cell.angle_gamma   90.00
#
_symmetry.space_group_name_H-M   'P 1'
#
loop_
_entity.id
_entity.type
_entity.pdbx_description
1 polymer ?
#
loop_
_entity_poly.entity_id
_entity_poly.type
_entity_poly.pdbx_seq_one_letter_code
_entity_poly.pdbx_strand_id
1 'polypeptide(L)'
;MMLPIISRNSFLLAAFAIICTAAVATINQFTKPVIAQQEKMALLKTIDQLIPKSLYVNDIISSCFVVSDDIFLGKGQSQQVYLAKKSGTPVALMLETSTFKGYAGEIKLAVGIFADGKVAGVRVIRHTETPGLGDKVQTNKSEWVYAFDNKEYKEDQDYRWEVKKNGGDIDAFTGATITPRAVTFAVKDALIYFNKYHDQLFSHPATCGEE
;
A
#
# COMPACT_ATOMS: atom_id res chain seq x y z
N MET A 1 5.78 42.73 43.43
CA MET A 1 4.41 42.97 42.85
C MET A 1 4.17 42.20 41.53
N MET A 2 5.11 41.47 40.95
CA MET A 2 4.94 40.70 39.66
C MET A 2 4.45 39.26 39.86
N LEU A 3 4.72 38.57 40.97
CA LEU A 3 4.40 37.19 41.24
C LEU A 3 2.88 36.84 41.11
N PRO A 4 1.92 37.65 41.60
CA PRO A 4 0.50 37.29 41.48
C PRO A 4 -0.04 37.41 40.05
N ILE A 5 0.56 38.27 39.19
CA ILE A 5 0.18 38.40 37.79
C ILE A 5 0.68 37.20 36.99
N ILE A 6 1.92 36.74 37.25
CA ILE A 6 2.53 35.59 36.60
C ILE A 6 1.73 34.31 36.95
N SER A 7 1.40 34.10 38.24
CA SER A 7 0.63 32.90 38.66
C SER A 7 -0.75 32.86 38.04
N ARG A 8 -1.45 33.99 37.98
CA ARG A 8 -2.77 34.08 37.36
C ARG A 8 -2.76 33.76 35.84
N ASN A 9 -1.78 34.32 35.14
CA ASN A 9 -1.66 34.06 33.69
C ASN A 9 -1.22 32.61 33.41
N SER A 10 -0.31 32.04 34.24
CA SER A 10 0.07 30.64 34.14
C SER A 10 -1.09 29.70 34.41
N PHE A 11 -1.95 30.01 35.35
CA PHE A 11 -3.15 29.23 35.63
C PHE A 11 -4.16 29.27 34.48
N LEU A 12 -4.37 30.46 33.88
CA LEU A 12 -5.26 30.60 32.72
C LEU A 12 -4.72 29.83 31.51
N LEU A 13 -3.40 29.90 31.25
CA LEU A 13 -2.78 29.12 30.19
C LEU A 13 -2.89 27.63 30.42
N ALA A 14 -2.65 27.16 31.65
CA ALA A 14 -2.79 25.75 32.02
C ALA A 14 -4.24 25.26 31.86
N ALA A 15 -5.22 26.04 32.32
CA ALA A 15 -6.65 25.71 32.18
C ALA A 15 -7.05 25.63 30.70
N PHE A 16 -6.61 26.59 29.88
CA PHE A 16 -6.87 26.58 28.45
C PHE A 16 -6.23 25.37 27.75
N ALA A 17 -4.97 25.07 28.07
CA ALA A 17 -4.26 23.90 27.53
C ALA A 17 -4.98 22.58 27.89
N ILE A 18 -5.45 22.43 29.13
CA ILE A 18 -6.20 21.26 29.57
C ILE A 18 -7.50 21.11 28.79
N ILE A 19 -8.27 22.22 28.63
CA ILE A 19 -9.54 22.19 27.90
C ILE A 19 -9.30 21.80 26.42
N CYS A 20 -8.33 22.42 25.77
CA CYS A 20 -8.00 22.09 24.39
C CYS A 20 -7.53 20.64 24.21
N THR A 21 -6.65 20.17 25.08
CA THR A 21 -6.16 18.79 25.05
C THR A 21 -7.29 17.79 25.31
N ALA A 22 -8.16 18.06 26.29
CA ALA A 22 -9.33 17.23 26.57
C ALA A 22 -10.30 17.18 25.38
N ALA A 23 -10.54 18.32 24.71
CA ALA A 23 -11.39 18.37 23.53
C ALA A 23 -10.81 17.51 22.38
N VAL A 24 -9.51 17.67 22.08
CA VAL A 24 -8.83 16.86 21.05
C VAL A 24 -8.83 15.38 21.39
N ALA A 25 -8.51 15.02 22.63
CA ALA A 25 -8.51 13.63 23.09
C ALA A 25 -9.91 13.00 22.98
N THR A 26 -10.95 13.74 23.34
CA THR A 26 -12.34 13.28 23.25
C THR A 26 -12.75 13.03 21.81
N ILE A 27 -12.49 13.98 20.91
CA ILE A 27 -12.77 13.82 19.48
C ILE A 27 -12.02 12.61 18.91
N ASN A 28 -10.72 12.46 19.22
CA ASN A 28 -9.92 11.33 18.78
C ASN A 28 -10.51 9.99 19.26
N GLN A 29 -10.96 9.92 20.51
CA GLN A 29 -11.56 8.70 21.07
C GLN A 29 -12.84 8.28 20.33
N PHE A 30 -13.68 9.24 19.93
CA PHE A 30 -14.91 8.96 19.18
C PHE A 30 -14.66 8.67 17.70
N THR A 31 -13.64 9.30 17.08
CA THR A 31 -13.36 9.12 15.66
C THR A 31 -12.51 7.89 15.36
N LYS A 32 -11.63 7.47 16.26
CA LYS A 32 -10.74 6.31 16.10
C LYS A 32 -11.45 5.04 15.61
N PRO A 33 -12.56 4.56 16.24
CA PRO A 33 -13.24 3.35 15.80
C PRO A 33 -13.88 3.50 14.41
N VAL A 34 -14.38 4.69 14.08
CA VAL A 34 -14.97 4.98 12.75
C VAL A 34 -13.89 4.96 11.68
N ILE A 35 -12.72 5.56 11.96
CA ILE A 35 -11.56 5.54 11.05
C ILE A 35 -11.12 4.10 10.80
N ALA A 36 -10.91 3.30 11.85
CA ALA A 36 -10.50 1.90 11.72
C ALA A 36 -11.50 1.07 10.88
N GLN A 37 -12.80 1.30 11.05
CA GLN A 37 -13.81 0.64 10.23
C GLN A 37 -13.73 1.07 8.75
N GLN A 38 -13.52 2.36 8.46
CA GLN A 38 -13.37 2.86 7.10
C GLN A 38 -12.09 2.33 6.44
N GLU A 39 -10.99 2.26 7.17
CA GLU A 39 -9.73 1.67 6.69
C GLU A 39 -9.91 0.20 6.32
N LYS A 40 -10.60 -0.59 7.18
CA LYS A 40 -10.94 -1.99 6.89
C LYS A 40 -11.79 -2.13 5.63
N MET A 41 -12.80 -1.27 5.46
CA MET A 41 -13.65 -1.28 4.27
C MET A 41 -12.89 -0.88 3.00
N ALA A 42 -12.00 0.12 3.09
CA ALA A 42 -11.15 0.53 1.98
C ALA A 42 -10.17 -0.59 1.57
N LEU A 43 -9.59 -1.29 2.55
CA LEU A 43 -8.73 -2.44 2.32
C LEU A 43 -9.48 -3.56 1.60
N LEU A 44 -10.67 -3.97 2.10
CA LEU A 44 -11.50 -4.99 1.45
C LEU A 44 -11.83 -4.61 0.01
N LYS A 45 -12.22 -3.36 -0.23
CA LYS A 45 -12.48 -2.85 -1.57
C LYS A 45 -11.26 -2.96 -2.48
N THR A 46 -10.07 -2.66 -1.96
CA THR A 46 -8.81 -2.79 -2.72
C THR A 46 -8.53 -4.25 -3.05
N ILE A 47 -8.70 -5.15 -2.08
CA ILE A 47 -8.53 -6.59 -2.30
C ILE A 47 -9.51 -7.12 -3.36
N ASP A 48 -10.80 -6.78 -3.25
CA ASP A 48 -11.83 -7.22 -4.20
C ASP A 48 -11.59 -6.69 -5.63
N GLN A 49 -10.95 -5.54 -5.77
CA GLN A 49 -10.52 -5.01 -7.07
C GLN A 49 -9.30 -5.72 -7.66
N LEU A 50 -8.46 -6.33 -6.83
CA LEU A 50 -7.25 -7.04 -7.24
C LEU A 50 -7.52 -8.53 -7.45
N ILE A 51 -8.23 -9.14 -6.52
CA ILE A 51 -8.50 -10.58 -6.50
C ILE A 51 -10.02 -10.77 -6.41
N PRO A 52 -10.70 -11.18 -7.50
CA PRO A 52 -12.14 -11.36 -7.49
C PRO A 52 -12.62 -12.29 -6.37
N LYS A 53 -13.66 -11.88 -5.66
CA LYS A 53 -14.24 -12.62 -4.52
C LYS A 53 -14.62 -14.06 -4.84
N SER A 54 -14.91 -14.37 -6.11
CA SER A 54 -15.23 -15.72 -6.60
C SER A 54 -14.05 -16.71 -6.52
N LEU A 55 -12.83 -16.21 -6.42
CA LEU A 55 -11.61 -17.03 -6.42
C LEU A 55 -11.24 -17.55 -5.03
N TYR A 56 -11.72 -16.94 -3.94
CA TYR A 56 -11.37 -17.34 -2.57
C TYR A 56 -12.59 -17.39 -1.67
N VAL A 57 -12.50 -18.15 -0.55
CA VAL A 57 -13.59 -18.35 0.41
C VAL A 57 -13.21 -18.03 1.85
N ASN A 58 -11.89 -17.87 2.13
CA ASN A 58 -11.42 -17.54 3.47
C ASN A 58 -11.69 -16.07 3.84
N ASP A 59 -11.62 -15.77 5.13
CA ASP A 59 -11.47 -14.37 5.60
C ASP A 59 -10.04 -13.91 5.30
N ILE A 60 -9.90 -13.09 4.25
CA ILE A 60 -8.61 -12.66 3.75
C ILE A 60 -7.91 -11.70 4.71
N ILE A 61 -8.66 -10.91 5.48
CA ILE A 61 -8.10 -9.98 6.47
C ILE A 61 -7.45 -10.74 7.63
N SER A 62 -8.10 -11.78 8.14
CA SER A 62 -7.54 -12.61 9.20
C SER A 62 -6.42 -13.54 8.71
N SER A 63 -6.24 -13.66 7.39
CA SER A 63 -5.17 -14.45 6.76
C SER A 63 -3.99 -13.58 6.37
N CYS A 64 -3.66 -12.57 7.17
CA CYS A 64 -2.56 -11.66 6.88
C CYS A 64 -1.33 -11.92 7.73
N PHE A 65 -0.16 -11.51 7.21
CA PHE A 65 1.11 -11.51 7.92
C PHE A 65 1.99 -10.36 7.42
N VAL A 66 3.04 -10.07 8.17
CA VAL A 66 3.95 -8.94 7.88
C VAL A 66 5.28 -9.47 7.34
N VAL A 67 5.78 -8.83 6.30
CA VAL A 67 7.09 -9.09 5.70
C VAL A 67 7.89 -7.78 5.61
N SER A 68 9.21 -7.90 5.55
CA SER A 68 10.09 -6.75 5.30
C SER A 68 11.24 -7.17 4.41
N ASP A 69 11.55 -6.35 3.41
CA ASP A 69 12.73 -6.50 2.56
C ASP A 69 13.12 -5.13 2.01
N ASP A 70 14.31 -4.67 2.40
CA ASP A 70 14.80 -3.33 2.06
C ASP A 70 15.11 -3.15 0.57
N ILE A 71 15.32 -4.26 -0.15
CA ILE A 71 15.69 -4.26 -1.57
C ILE A 71 14.44 -4.25 -2.44
N PHE A 72 13.47 -5.13 -2.13
CA PHE A 72 12.33 -5.40 -3.00
C PHE A 72 11.02 -4.74 -2.56
N LEU A 73 10.82 -4.50 -1.25
CA LEU A 73 9.52 -4.06 -0.73
C LEU A 73 9.52 -2.62 -0.16
N GLY A 74 10.68 -1.96 -0.21
CA GLY A 74 10.84 -0.59 0.29
C GLY A 74 11.63 -0.52 1.59
N LYS A 75 12.69 0.26 1.56
CA LYS A 75 13.67 0.37 2.64
C LYS A 75 13.03 0.83 3.95
N GLY A 76 13.29 0.08 5.02
CA GLY A 76 12.83 0.38 6.37
C GLY A 76 11.31 0.26 6.55
N GLN A 77 10.60 -0.42 5.64
CA GLN A 77 9.15 -0.58 5.68
C GLN A 77 8.76 -2.03 5.99
N SER A 78 7.77 -2.18 6.86
CA SER A 78 7.05 -3.43 7.03
C SER A 78 5.82 -3.42 6.12
N GLN A 79 5.65 -4.49 5.34
CA GLN A 79 4.58 -4.60 4.34
C GLN A 79 3.64 -5.74 4.72
N GLN A 80 2.36 -5.57 4.46
CA GLN A 80 1.35 -6.57 4.75
C GLN A 80 1.12 -7.47 3.53
N VAL A 81 0.95 -8.76 3.80
CA VAL A 81 0.58 -9.78 2.81
C VAL A 81 -0.74 -10.40 3.23
N TYR A 82 -1.68 -10.48 2.29
CA TYR A 82 -3.01 -11.03 2.52
C TYR A 82 -3.19 -12.25 1.63
N LEU A 83 -3.46 -13.43 2.22
CA LEU A 83 -3.62 -14.67 1.48
C LEU A 83 -5.07 -14.95 1.09
N ALA A 84 -5.31 -15.13 -0.19
CA ALA A 84 -6.55 -15.64 -0.74
C ALA A 84 -6.47 -17.16 -0.87
N LYS A 85 -7.37 -17.90 -0.19
CA LYS A 85 -7.40 -19.37 -0.18
C LYS A 85 -8.76 -19.90 -0.65
N LYS A 86 -8.73 -20.98 -1.42
CA LYS A 86 -9.90 -21.74 -1.82
C LYS A 86 -9.77 -23.18 -1.34
N SER A 87 -10.71 -23.64 -0.51
CA SER A 87 -10.64 -24.99 0.10
C SER A 87 -9.30 -25.29 0.81
N GLY A 88 -8.73 -24.28 1.49
CA GLY A 88 -7.44 -24.41 2.19
C GLY A 88 -6.20 -24.20 1.32
N THR A 89 -6.34 -24.27 -0.02
CA THR A 89 -5.22 -24.06 -0.95
C THR A 89 -5.09 -22.58 -1.30
N PRO A 90 -3.89 -21.97 -1.18
CA PRO A 90 -3.63 -20.61 -1.64
C PRO A 90 -3.84 -20.50 -3.16
N VAL A 91 -4.57 -19.48 -3.60
CA VAL A 91 -4.84 -19.21 -5.03
C VAL A 91 -4.27 -17.89 -5.51
N ALA A 92 -4.10 -16.95 -4.60
CA ALA A 92 -3.51 -15.64 -4.85
C ALA A 92 -3.07 -15.00 -3.52
N LEU A 93 -2.29 -13.93 -3.62
CA LEU A 93 -2.04 -13.04 -2.49
C LEU A 93 -2.10 -11.58 -2.94
N MET A 94 -2.37 -10.68 -2.00
CA MET A 94 -2.10 -9.26 -2.16
C MET A 94 -0.87 -8.92 -1.31
N LEU A 95 0.16 -8.36 -1.94
CA LEU A 95 1.40 -7.89 -1.33
C LEU A 95 1.43 -6.37 -1.36
N GLU A 96 1.59 -5.74 -0.20
CA GLU A 96 1.91 -4.33 -0.15
C GLU A 96 3.40 -4.10 -0.45
N THR A 97 3.71 -3.00 -1.11
CA THR A 97 5.07 -2.56 -1.37
C THR A 97 5.13 -1.03 -1.39
N SER A 98 6.29 -0.46 -1.12
CA SER A 98 6.52 0.98 -1.17
C SER A 98 7.74 1.32 -2.02
N THR A 99 7.68 2.42 -2.76
CA THR A 99 8.85 2.98 -3.43
C THR A 99 9.02 4.45 -3.06
N PHE A 100 10.27 4.86 -2.82
CA PHE A 100 10.65 6.25 -2.58
C PHE A 100 11.23 6.93 -3.82
N LYS A 101 11.14 6.24 -4.98
CA LYS A 101 11.62 6.74 -6.28
C LYS A 101 10.56 7.57 -7.02
N GLY A 102 9.43 7.89 -6.36
CA GLY A 102 8.41 8.81 -6.87
C GLY A 102 8.94 10.23 -7.04
N TYR A 103 8.22 11.08 -7.78
CA TYR A 103 8.59 12.47 -7.96
C TYR A 103 8.41 13.30 -6.67
N ALA A 104 7.30 13.09 -5.97
CA ALA A 104 6.95 13.83 -4.75
C ALA A 104 7.10 12.98 -3.46
N GLY A 105 7.80 11.84 -3.53
CA GLY A 105 8.12 11.02 -2.36
C GLY A 105 7.60 9.59 -2.44
N GLU A 106 7.13 9.07 -1.30
CA GLU A 106 6.67 7.69 -1.19
C GLU A 106 5.41 7.43 -2.03
N ILE A 107 5.42 6.28 -2.72
CA ILE A 107 4.25 5.70 -3.35
C ILE A 107 4.05 4.31 -2.76
N LYS A 108 2.93 4.09 -2.05
CA LYS A 108 2.55 2.79 -1.50
C LYS A 108 1.57 2.08 -2.43
N LEU A 109 1.84 0.83 -2.71
CA LEU A 109 1.14 0.00 -3.70
C LEU A 109 0.60 -1.28 -3.06
N ALA A 110 -0.51 -1.78 -3.60
CA ALA A 110 -0.98 -3.15 -3.43
C ALA A 110 -0.83 -3.87 -4.76
N VAL A 111 -0.15 -5.01 -4.76
CA VAL A 111 0.04 -5.88 -5.91
C VAL A 111 -0.65 -7.20 -5.64
N GLY A 112 -1.71 -7.49 -6.40
CA GLY A 112 -2.34 -8.81 -6.41
C GLY A 112 -1.53 -9.76 -7.29
N ILE A 113 -1.20 -10.95 -6.79
CA ILE A 113 -0.40 -11.92 -7.53
C ILE A 113 -1.10 -13.28 -7.40
N PHE A 114 -1.38 -13.92 -8.52
CA PHE A 114 -1.89 -15.28 -8.55
C PHE A 114 -0.83 -16.30 -8.18
N ALA A 115 -1.24 -17.49 -7.78
CA ALA A 115 -0.31 -18.57 -7.41
C ALA A 115 0.62 -18.98 -8.57
N ASP A 116 0.25 -18.72 -9.82
CA ASP A 116 1.09 -18.95 -11.01
C ASP A 116 2.12 -17.83 -11.27
N GLY A 117 2.18 -16.80 -10.41
CA GLY A 117 3.12 -15.67 -10.53
C GLY A 117 2.65 -14.52 -11.42
N LYS A 118 1.45 -14.61 -12.02
CA LYS A 118 0.91 -13.50 -12.80
C LYS A 118 0.30 -12.42 -11.92
N VAL A 119 0.44 -11.18 -12.34
CA VAL A 119 -0.21 -10.04 -11.70
C VAL A 119 -1.71 -10.15 -11.86
N ALA A 120 -2.45 -10.24 -10.76
CA ALA A 120 -3.91 -10.15 -10.74
C ALA A 120 -4.38 -8.70 -10.91
N GLY A 121 -3.58 -7.76 -10.46
CA GLY A 121 -3.81 -6.32 -10.59
C GLY A 121 -2.87 -5.51 -9.72
N VAL A 122 -2.83 -4.20 -9.95
CA VAL A 122 -2.05 -3.24 -9.14
C VAL A 122 -2.95 -2.09 -8.72
N ARG A 123 -2.84 -1.65 -7.47
CA ARG A 123 -3.53 -0.44 -6.96
C ARG A 123 -2.57 0.42 -6.17
N VAL A 124 -2.66 1.72 -6.40
CA VAL A 124 -1.93 2.71 -5.57
C VAL A 124 -2.77 3.00 -4.34
N ILE A 125 -2.23 2.69 -3.15
CA ILE A 125 -2.88 2.89 -1.86
C ILE A 125 -2.73 4.35 -1.43
N ARG A 126 -1.48 4.86 -1.52
CA ARG A 126 -1.13 6.22 -1.10
C ARG A 126 0.00 6.77 -1.95
N HIS A 127 -0.09 8.05 -2.25
CA HIS A 127 0.98 8.82 -2.89
C HIS A 127 0.83 10.31 -2.59
N THR A 128 1.86 11.07 -2.88
CA THR A 128 1.90 12.54 -2.79
C THR A 128 2.22 13.19 -4.14
N GLU A 129 2.06 12.44 -5.25
CA GLU A 129 2.36 12.89 -6.60
C GLU A 129 1.48 14.07 -7.05
N THR A 130 2.01 14.88 -7.96
CA THR A 130 1.37 16.11 -8.44
C THR A 130 0.04 15.83 -9.15
N PRO A 131 -1.08 16.48 -8.74
CA PRO A 131 -2.37 16.37 -9.42
C PRO A 131 -2.30 16.73 -10.91
N GLY A 132 -2.97 15.92 -11.75
CA GLY A 132 -2.99 16.07 -13.21
C GLY A 132 -1.75 15.54 -13.92
N LEU A 133 -0.69 15.16 -13.20
CA LEU A 133 0.56 14.62 -13.74
C LEU A 133 0.82 13.19 -13.25
N GLY A 134 1.43 13.05 -12.07
CA GLY A 134 1.78 11.75 -11.49
C GLY A 134 0.60 11.00 -10.88
N ASP A 135 -0.48 11.69 -10.50
CA ASP A 135 -1.69 11.10 -9.91
C ASP A 135 -2.46 10.16 -10.87
N LYS A 136 -2.12 10.17 -12.17
CA LYS A 136 -2.66 9.26 -13.18
C LYS A 136 -2.34 7.78 -12.92
N VAL A 137 -1.49 7.47 -11.93
CA VAL A 137 -1.30 6.09 -11.44
C VAL A 137 -2.51 5.54 -10.68
N GLN A 138 -3.45 6.41 -10.28
CA GLN A 138 -4.71 6.00 -9.64
C GLN A 138 -5.79 5.61 -10.65
N THR A 139 -6.57 4.58 -10.35
CA THR A 139 -7.65 4.07 -11.22
C THR A 139 -8.79 5.04 -11.46
N ASN A 140 -9.02 6.01 -10.55
CA ASN A 140 -10.02 7.06 -10.73
C ASN A 140 -9.53 8.22 -11.63
N LYS A 141 -8.27 8.20 -12.05
CA LYS A 141 -7.64 9.22 -12.91
C LYS A 141 -7.30 8.68 -14.30
N SER A 142 -6.91 7.43 -14.40
CA SER A 142 -6.64 6.77 -15.67
C SER A 142 -6.68 5.25 -15.57
N GLU A 143 -6.73 4.57 -16.70
CA GLU A 143 -6.67 3.12 -16.80
C GLU A 143 -5.22 2.57 -16.86
N TRP A 144 -4.22 3.43 -16.73
CA TRP A 144 -2.82 3.10 -16.93
C TRP A 144 -2.34 1.90 -16.09
N VAL A 145 -2.79 1.82 -14.84
CA VAL A 145 -2.36 0.77 -13.91
C VAL A 145 -2.82 -0.63 -14.34
N TYR A 146 -3.84 -0.75 -15.18
CA TYR A 146 -4.30 -2.04 -15.73
C TYR A 146 -3.32 -2.62 -16.77
N ALA A 147 -2.32 -1.84 -17.22
CA ALA A 147 -1.26 -2.34 -18.08
C ALA A 147 -0.40 -3.45 -17.43
N PHE A 148 -0.49 -3.61 -16.11
CA PHE A 148 0.20 -4.67 -15.38
C PHE A 148 -0.59 -5.98 -15.31
N ASP A 149 -1.90 -5.96 -15.55
CA ASP A 149 -2.77 -7.13 -15.39
C ASP A 149 -2.30 -8.28 -16.29
N ASN A 150 -2.25 -9.49 -15.72
CA ASN A 150 -1.79 -10.73 -16.35
C ASN A 150 -0.33 -10.74 -16.81
N LYS A 151 0.47 -9.71 -16.50
CA LYS A 151 1.92 -9.75 -16.73
C LYS A 151 2.59 -10.64 -15.68
N GLU A 152 3.68 -11.29 -16.08
CA GLU A 152 4.54 -12.07 -15.21
C GLU A 152 5.98 -11.57 -15.31
N TYR A 153 6.76 -11.70 -14.25
CA TYR A 153 8.18 -11.40 -14.28
C TYR A 153 8.97 -12.64 -14.70
N LYS A 154 9.81 -12.47 -15.74
CA LYS A 154 10.80 -13.44 -16.19
C LYS A 154 12.15 -12.76 -16.29
N GLU A 155 13.20 -13.38 -15.77
CA GLU A 155 14.53 -12.78 -15.71
C GLU A 155 15.11 -12.48 -17.11
N ASP A 156 14.88 -13.38 -18.07
CA ASP A 156 15.28 -13.20 -19.48
C ASP A 156 14.51 -12.08 -20.20
N GLN A 157 13.43 -11.58 -19.60
CA GLN A 157 12.58 -10.51 -20.14
C GLN A 157 12.53 -9.29 -19.22
N ASP A 158 13.53 -9.09 -18.34
CA ASP A 158 13.58 -7.98 -17.39
C ASP A 158 13.45 -6.60 -18.05
N TYR A 159 13.97 -6.44 -19.27
CA TYR A 159 13.88 -5.21 -20.06
C TYR A 159 12.43 -4.75 -20.31
N ARG A 160 11.47 -5.65 -20.31
CA ARG A 160 10.04 -5.33 -20.51
C ARG A 160 9.45 -4.54 -19.33
N TRP A 161 10.07 -4.65 -18.15
CA TRP A 161 9.68 -3.96 -16.93
C TRP A 161 10.32 -2.58 -16.81
N GLU A 162 10.22 -1.81 -17.87
CA GLU A 162 10.64 -0.42 -17.98
C GLU A 162 9.57 0.36 -18.76
N VAL A 163 9.63 1.69 -18.68
CA VAL A 163 8.75 2.55 -19.50
C VAL A 163 9.18 2.52 -20.97
N LYS A 164 8.23 2.64 -21.89
CA LYS A 164 8.47 2.59 -23.35
C LYS A 164 9.55 3.55 -23.81
N LYS A 165 9.65 4.73 -23.18
CA LYS A 165 10.72 5.71 -23.48
C LYS A 165 12.13 5.12 -23.30
N ASN A 166 12.28 4.12 -22.47
CA ASN A 166 13.54 3.44 -22.17
C ASN A 166 13.60 2.02 -22.76
N GLY A 167 12.69 1.68 -23.68
CA GLY A 167 12.67 0.39 -24.38
C GLY A 167 11.82 -0.70 -23.73
N GLY A 168 11.06 -0.39 -22.69
CA GLY A 168 10.15 -1.34 -22.02
C GLY A 168 8.73 -1.36 -22.62
N ASP A 169 7.82 -2.04 -21.92
CA ASP A 169 6.44 -2.26 -22.36
C ASP A 169 5.41 -1.30 -21.74
N ILE A 170 5.78 -0.54 -20.70
CA ILE A 170 4.84 0.26 -19.93
C ILE A 170 4.82 1.71 -20.43
N ASP A 171 3.64 2.26 -20.64
CA ASP A 171 3.50 3.66 -21.05
C ASP A 171 3.94 4.63 -19.96
N ALA A 172 4.55 5.75 -20.34
CA ALA A 172 4.82 6.86 -19.44
C ALA A 172 3.78 7.98 -19.65
N PHE A 173 3.57 8.81 -18.63
CA PHE A 173 2.70 9.98 -18.78
C PHE A 173 3.45 11.12 -19.47
N THR A 174 2.75 11.82 -20.37
CA THR A 174 3.29 13.05 -20.95
C THR A 174 3.52 14.07 -19.82
N GLY A 175 4.75 14.54 -19.71
CA GLY A 175 5.15 15.48 -18.64
C GLY A 175 5.46 14.87 -17.27
N ALA A 176 5.26 13.56 -17.07
CA ALA A 176 5.50 12.90 -15.79
C ALA A 176 6.02 11.47 -15.97
N THR A 177 7.29 11.30 -16.35
CA THR A 177 7.90 9.98 -16.59
C THR A 177 8.37 9.30 -15.29
N ILE A 178 8.72 10.08 -14.25
CA ILE A 178 9.33 9.56 -13.02
C ILE A 178 8.34 8.64 -12.28
N THR A 179 7.12 9.09 -12.07
CA THR A 179 6.10 8.35 -11.32
C THR A 179 5.74 6.99 -11.95
N PRO A 180 5.38 6.88 -13.24
CA PRO A 180 5.09 5.58 -13.84
C PRO A 180 6.31 4.64 -13.82
N ARG A 181 7.52 5.17 -13.99
CA ARG A 181 8.75 4.38 -13.88
C ARG A 181 8.96 3.85 -12.45
N ALA A 182 8.74 4.69 -11.44
CA ALA A 182 8.86 4.29 -10.03
C ALA A 182 7.86 3.18 -9.69
N VAL A 183 6.61 3.29 -10.15
CA VAL A 183 5.58 2.27 -9.97
C VAL A 183 5.94 0.98 -10.70
N THR A 184 6.39 1.06 -11.96
CA THR A 184 6.81 -0.12 -12.73
C THR A 184 7.90 -0.90 -12.01
N PHE A 185 8.91 -0.22 -11.48
CA PHE A 185 9.98 -0.87 -10.73
C PHE A 185 9.49 -1.47 -9.42
N ALA A 186 8.62 -0.79 -8.68
CA ALA A 186 8.07 -1.34 -7.45
C ALA A 186 7.24 -2.61 -7.69
N VAL A 187 6.45 -2.65 -8.78
CA VAL A 187 5.72 -3.87 -9.18
C VAL A 187 6.69 -4.99 -9.57
N LYS A 188 7.71 -4.68 -10.39
CA LYS A 188 8.76 -5.63 -10.76
C LYS A 188 9.45 -6.19 -9.52
N ASP A 189 9.90 -5.33 -8.61
CA ASP A 189 10.60 -5.72 -7.39
C ASP A 189 9.71 -6.62 -6.51
N ALA A 190 8.41 -6.32 -6.39
CA ALA A 190 7.45 -7.16 -5.69
C ALA A 190 7.29 -8.55 -6.32
N LEU A 191 7.32 -8.66 -7.65
CA LEU A 191 7.27 -9.95 -8.36
C LEU A 191 8.58 -10.74 -8.21
N ILE A 192 9.73 -10.09 -8.20
CA ILE A 192 11.02 -10.72 -7.90
C ILE A 192 11.00 -11.29 -6.48
N TYR A 193 10.51 -10.51 -5.52
CA TYR A 193 10.35 -10.95 -4.14
C TYR A 193 9.41 -12.16 -4.05
N PHE A 194 8.24 -12.09 -4.70
CA PHE A 194 7.30 -13.18 -4.78
C PHE A 194 7.93 -14.46 -5.33
N ASN A 195 8.60 -14.39 -6.48
CA ASN A 195 9.25 -15.56 -7.10
C ASN A 195 10.33 -16.17 -6.19
N LYS A 196 11.11 -15.33 -5.51
CA LYS A 196 12.17 -15.76 -4.60
C LYS A 196 11.64 -16.45 -3.35
N TYR A 197 10.51 -16.03 -2.82
CA TYR A 197 9.96 -16.49 -1.54
C TYR A 197 8.59 -17.17 -1.68
N HIS A 198 8.24 -17.64 -2.89
CA HIS A 198 6.94 -18.21 -3.25
C HIS A 198 6.39 -19.19 -2.20
N ASP A 199 7.11 -20.25 -1.91
CA ASP A 199 6.65 -21.32 -1.00
C ASP A 199 6.53 -20.82 0.45
N GLN A 200 7.43 -19.94 0.85
CA GLN A 200 7.40 -19.33 2.19
C GLN A 200 6.19 -18.42 2.36
N LEU A 201 5.86 -17.60 1.37
CA LEU A 201 4.71 -16.71 1.38
C LEU A 201 3.39 -17.49 1.50
N PHE A 202 3.26 -18.60 0.78
CA PHE A 202 2.02 -19.39 0.81
C PHE A 202 1.91 -20.32 2.02
N SER A 203 3.01 -20.64 2.69
CA SER A 203 3.02 -21.45 3.92
C SER A 203 3.07 -20.62 5.20
N HIS A 204 3.19 -19.29 5.09
CA HIS A 204 3.33 -18.41 6.25
C HIS A 204 2.07 -18.44 7.14
N PRO A 205 2.22 -18.59 8.48
CA PRO A 205 1.09 -18.44 9.40
C PRO A 205 0.58 -16.99 9.41
N ALA A 206 -0.71 -16.81 9.66
CA ALA A 206 -1.29 -15.49 9.86
C ALA A 206 -0.77 -14.89 11.18
N THR A 207 -0.29 -13.64 11.14
CA THR A 207 0.25 -12.93 12.30
C THR A 207 -0.37 -11.56 12.54
N CYS A 208 -1.20 -11.06 11.63
CA CYS A 208 -1.92 -9.79 11.84
C CYS A 208 -3.12 -10.03 12.76
N GLY A 209 -3.15 -9.37 13.93
CA GLY A 209 -4.25 -9.46 14.89
C GLY A 209 -3.84 -10.04 16.26
N GLU A 210 -2.58 -10.32 16.46
CA GLU A 210 -2.01 -10.72 17.76
C GLU A 210 -1.39 -9.51 18.51
N GLU A 211 -2.04 -8.31 18.44
CA GLU A 211 -1.72 -7.19 19.33
C GLU A 211 -2.77 -7.02 20.43
#